data_12471e220b5e4a66c0a622d38fcf0ae7
#
_entry.id   12471e220b5e4a66c0a622d38fcf0ae7
#
_cell.length_a   1.000
_cell.length_b   1.000
_cell.length_c   1.000
_cell.angle_alpha   90.00
_cell.angle_beta   90.00
_cell.angle_gamma   90.00
#
_symmetry.space_group_name_H-M   'P 1'
#
loop_
_entity.id
_entity.type
_entity.pdbx_description
1 polymer ?
#
loop_
_entity_poly.entity_id
_entity_poly.type
_entity_poly.pdbx_seq_one_letter_code
_entity_poly.pdbx_strand_id
1 'polypeptide(L)'
;MKITSIETLRTEEFSNVIWVRIHTDTGMIGLGETFYGAGAVEAQIHDTFAGRLLGRNPLHIEAIHRDMLNLPMAQSSTGVEYRAASAIDIALWDLFGKVCNQPVHQMLGGLCRDKQRIYNTCAGTQYVRSTNISPVANWNLGASKGPYEDLDGFMNHADALAESLLESGISAMKIWPFDPAAQENKGLYITAAQMKQAIEPFEKIRKAVGDRMEIMVELHSLWNLPTAKQIARALEPYKPTWYEDPIRMNSPQALAEYARSTDVWVCASETLGSRFPYKDILDRDAMHVVMADLCWTGGLTEGRKIAAMAETYHRPFAPHDCIGPIGFIAAIHMSFSQPNTLIQESVRAFYKGWYNELVTTMPVIKDGFVYPMEGPGLGVDLLPAVFDRSDLTVRRSNV
;
A
#
# COMPACT_ATOMS: atom_id res chain seq x y z
N MET A 1 30.64 5.53 7.33
CA MET A 1 29.50 6.21 6.67
C MET A 1 28.63 6.85 7.73
N LYS A 2 28.23 8.10 7.52
CA LYS A 2 27.39 8.88 8.44
C LYS A 2 26.32 9.60 7.65
N ILE A 3 25.11 9.73 8.22
CA ILE A 3 24.05 10.58 7.68
C ILE A 3 24.47 12.04 7.83
N THR A 4 24.59 12.78 6.73
CA THR A 4 24.96 14.20 6.71
C THR A 4 23.77 15.12 6.55
N SER A 5 22.72 14.63 5.82
CA SER A 5 21.50 15.41 5.60
C SER A 5 20.30 14.48 5.41
N ILE A 6 19.15 14.94 5.87
CA ILE A 6 17.84 14.38 5.55
C ILE A 6 17.06 15.43 4.78
N GLU A 7 16.61 15.06 3.59
CA GLU A 7 15.87 15.93 2.69
C GLU A 7 14.49 15.33 2.42
N THR A 8 13.46 16.16 2.45
CA THR A 8 12.11 15.79 2.02
C THR A 8 11.71 16.59 0.79
N LEU A 9 10.97 15.94 -0.11
CA LEU A 9 10.46 16.53 -1.33
C LEU A 9 8.94 16.32 -1.38
N ARG A 10 8.20 17.39 -1.68
CA ARG A 10 6.74 17.38 -1.87
C ARG A 10 6.36 18.23 -3.07
N THR A 11 5.29 17.87 -3.74
CA THR A 11 4.72 18.64 -4.86
C THR A 11 3.23 18.93 -4.59
N GLU A 12 2.71 19.98 -5.19
CA GLU A 12 1.28 20.30 -5.06
C GLU A 12 0.41 19.32 -5.87
N GLU A 13 0.87 18.91 -7.03
CA GLU A 13 0.15 17.98 -7.89
C GLU A 13 -0.02 16.59 -7.26
N PHE A 14 1.02 16.10 -6.56
CA PHE A 14 1.02 14.81 -5.85
C PHE A 14 1.02 15.05 -4.34
N SER A 15 0.09 15.84 -3.84
CA SER A 15 0.12 16.38 -2.48
C SER A 15 0.04 15.33 -1.36
N ASN A 16 -0.34 14.10 -1.68
CA ASN A 16 -0.30 12.97 -0.75
C ASN A 16 1.06 12.28 -0.67
N VAL A 17 1.92 12.46 -1.68
CA VAL A 17 3.24 11.82 -1.74
C VAL A 17 4.28 12.66 -1.03
N ILE A 18 5.17 12.03 -0.28
CA ILE A 18 6.40 12.64 0.23
C ILE A 18 7.57 11.69 -0.01
N TRP A 19 8.59 12.19 -0.67
CA TRP A 19 9.86 11.48 -0.83
C TRP A 19 10.85 11.92 0.23
N VAL A 20 11.68 10.98 0.66
CA VAL A 20 12.77 11.20 1.62
C VAL A 20 14.08 10.79 0.98
N ARG A 21 15.08 11.68 1.04
CA ARG A 21 16.45 11.40 0.60
C ARG A 21 17.39 11.50 1.79
N ILE A 22 18.12 10.43 2.06
CA ILE A 22 19.14 10.37 3.12
C ILE A 22 20.52 10.47 2.47
N HIS A 23 21.18 11.60 2.71
CA HIS A 23 22.53 11.88 2.20
C HIS A 23 23.59 11.42 3.20
N THR A 24 24.71 10.92 2.69
CA THR A 24 25.82 10.42 3.50
C THR A 24 27.13 11.13 3.20
N ASP A 25 28.09 11.04 4.13
CA ASP A 25 29.46 11.55 3.99
C ASP A 25 30.28 10.86 2.88
N THR A 26 29.78 9.77 2.31
CA THR A 26 30.36 9.08 1.15
C THR A 26 29.77 9.51 -0.19
N GLY A 27 28.80 10.43 -0.17
CA GLY A 27 28.09 10.89 -1.38
C GLY A 27 26.95 9.97 -1.82
N MET A 28 26.75 8.82 -1.18
CA MET A 28 25.61 7.96 -1.47
C MET A 28 24.32 8.55 -0.92
N ILE A 29 23.21 8.36 -1.65
CA ILE A 29 21.89 8.86 -1.31
C ILE A 29 20.90 7.69 -1.32
N GLY A 30 20.16 7.52 -0.23
CA GLY A 30 19.03 6.59 -0.15
C GLY A 30 17.72 7.31 -0.41
N LEU A 31 16.81 6.65 -1.12
CA LEU A 31 15.50 7.15 -1.49
C LEU A 31 14.40 6.33 -0.80
N GLY A 32 13.45 7.02 -0.18
CA GLY A 32 12.26 6.42 0.40
C GLY A 32 11.02 7.27 0.14
N GLU A 33 9.87 6.73 0.48
CA GLU A 33 8.57 7.35 0.22
C GLU A 33 7.56 6.97 1.29
N THR A 34 6.63 7.87 1.54
CA THR A 34 5.36 7.54 2.18
C THR A 34 4.21 8.35 1.59
N PHE A 35 3.01 8.06 2.04
CA PHE A 35 1.78 8.55 1.45
C PHE A 35 0.80 9.01 2.55
N TYR A 36 -0.02 10.02 2.24
CA TYR A 36 -0.95 10.72 3.13
C TYR A 36 -0.30 11.55 4.25
N GLY A 37 -0.85 12.76 4.40
CA GLY A 37 -0.44 13.68 5.44
C GLY A 37 0.99 14.21 5.27
N ALA A 38 1.44 14.40 4.03
CA ALA A 38 2.81 14.73 3.68
C ALA A 38 3.41 15.89 4.49
N GLY A 39 2.64 16.95 4.74
CA GLY A 39 3.11 18.08 5.57
C GLY A 39 3.35 17.72 7.05
N ALA A 40 2.48 16.87 7.63
CA ALA A 40 2.65 16.41 9.00
C ALA A 40 3.82 15.41 9.11
N VAL A 41 3.98 14.55 8.10
CA VAL A 41 5.12 13.62 8.00
C VAL A 41 6.44 14.38 7.88
N GLU A 42 6.49 15.43 7.04
CA GLU A 42 7.69 16.29 6.92
C GLU A 42 8.06 16.91 8.27
N ALA A 43 7.10 17.46 9.01
CA ALA A 43 7.35 18.00 10.34
C ALA A 43 7.88 16.92 11.29
N GLN A 44 7.29 15.72 11.29
CA GLN A 44 7.77 14.60 12.11
C GLN A 44 9.21 14.22 11.79
N ILE A 45 9.58 14.19 10.51
CA ILE A 45 10.94 13.88 10.07
C ILE A 45 11.91 14.95 10.55
N HIS A 46 11.64 16.22 10.26
CA HIS A 46 12.61 17.30 10.50
C HIS A 46 12.66 17.79 11.94
N ASP A 47 11.52 17.87 12.62
CA ASP A 47 11.43 18.45 13.96
C ASP A 47 11.62 17.40 15.06
N THR A 48 11.41 16.09 14.74
CA THR A 48 11.52 15.02 15.74
C THR A 48 12.64 14.04 15.43
N PHE A 49 12.70 13.50 14.20
CA PHE A 49 13.63 12.42 13.88
C PHE A 49 15.03 12.90 13.48
N ALA A 50 15.14 14.00 12.73
CA ALA A 50 16.42 14.44 12.16
C ALA A 50 17.51 14.59 13.21
N GLY A 51 17.22 15.25 14.34
CA GLY A 51 18.19 15.45 15.42
C GLY A 51 18.70 14.15 16.07
N ARG A 52 18.00 13.03 15.87
CA ARG A 52 18.40 11.70 16.38
C ARG A 52 19.13 10.86 15.35
N LEU A 53 19.00 11.20 14.07
CA LEU A 53 19.53 10.41 12.95
C LEU A 53 20.80 10.98 12.37
N LEU A 54 20.92 12.31 12.33
CA LEU A 54 22.09 12.99 11.81
C LEU A 54 23.37 12.55 12.55
N GLY A 55 24.43 12.31 11.77
CA GLY A 55 25.71 11.80 12.25
C GLY A 55 25.77 10.30 12.55
N ARG A 56 24.64 9.59 12.51
CA ARG A 56 24.60 8.13 12.72
C ARG A 56 25.03 7.37 11.47
N ASN A 57 25.41 6.12 11.68
CA ASN A 57 25.66 5.18 10.59
C ASN A 57 24.30 4.67 10.05
N PRO A 58 23.95 4.97 8.76
CA PRO A 58 22.68 4.56 8.18
C PRO A 58 22.50 3.04 8.06
N LEU A 59 23.58 2.26 8.12
CA LEU A 59 23.52 0.80 8.02
C LEU A 59 23.08 0.12 9.33
N HIS A 60 22.95 0.88 10.42
CA HIS A 60 22.40 0.36 11.69
C HIS A 60 20.85 0.45 11.67
N ILE A 61 20.23 -0.12 10.65
CA ILE A 61 18.79 0.06 10.32
C ILE A 61 17.90 -0.33 11.51
N GLU A 62 18.08 -1.51 12.10
CA GLU A 62 17.27 -1.98 13.24
C GLU A 62 17.36 -1.04 14.47
N ALA A 63 18.56 -0.52 14.74
CA ALA A 63 18.76 0.40 15.86
C ALA A 63 18.10 1.76 15.57
N ILE A 64 18.20 2.25 14.35
CA ILE A 64 17.55 3.49 13.92
C ILE A 64 16.03 3.33 13.97
N HIS A 65 15.51 2.25 13.39
CA HIS A 65 14.09 1.94 13.38
C HIS A 65 13.50 1.88 14.81
N ARG A 66 14.17 1.15 15.70
CA ARG A 66 13.78 1.10 17.11
C ARG A 66 13.75 2.47 17.76
N ASP A 67 14.78 3.29 17.52
CA ASP A 67 14.92 4.59 18.17
C ASP A 67 13.94 5.64 17.62
N MET A 68 13.47 5.48 16.38
CA MET A 68 12.37 6.29 15.84
C MET A 68 11.02 5.95 16.47
N LEU A 69 10.74 4.67 16.71
CA LEU A 69 9.42 4.20 17.15
C LEU A 69 9.29 3.98 18.66
N ASN A 70 10.41 3.88 19.41
CA ASN A 70 10.42 3.81 20.87
C ASN A 70 10.72 5.19 21.47
N LEU A 71 9.98 6.19 21.09
CA LEU A 71 10.12 7.52 21.69
C LEU A 71 9.64 7.49 23.13
N PRO A 72 10.34 8.14 24.08
CA PRO A 72 9.85 8.35 25.43
C PRO A 72 8.48 9.02 25.39
N MET A 73 7.58 8.73 26.33
CA MET A 73 6.29 9.39 26.47
C MET A 73 5.18 8.88 25.52
N ALA A 74 5.11 7.58 25.28
CA ALA A 74 3.93 6.93 24.68
C ALA A 74 3.50 7.45 23.29
N GLN A 75 4.45 7.80 22.46
CA GLN A 75 4.18 8.23 21.07
C GLN A 75 4.11 7.05 20.08
N SER A 76 3.98 5.83 20.57
CA SER A 76 3.82 4.64 19.73
C SER A 76 2.36 4.49 19.31
N SER A 77 1.92 5.29 18.38
CA SER A 77 0.65 5.13 17.69
C SER A 77 0.86 4.64 16.26
N THR A 78 -0.20 4.54 15.49
CA THR A 78 -0.20 4.09 14.10
C THR A 78 -0.46 5.28 13.18
N GLY A 79 0.27 6.37 13.35
CA GLY A 79 0.00 7.62 12.66
C GLY A 79 1.19 8.15 11.89
N VAL A 80 1.34 9.46 11.99
CA VAL A 80 2.37 10.24 11.29
C VAL A 80 3.78 9.71 11.56
N GLU A 81 4.07 9.31 12.81
CA GLU A 81 5.38 8.79 13.20
C GLU A 81 5.73 7.49 12.48
N TYR A 82 4.75 6.60 12.27
CA TYR A 82 4.98 5.37 11.50
C TYR A 82 5.17 5.65 10.01
N ARG A 83 4.42 6.58 9.44
CA ARG A 83 4.62 7.02 8.04
C ARG A 83 6.01 7.64 7.85
N ALA A 84 6.41 8.53 8.75
CA ALA A 84 7.73 9.13 8.73
C ALA A 84 8.86 8.09 8.89
N ALA A 85 8.70 7.15 9.81
CA ALA A 85 9.65 6.05 10.01
C ALA A 85 9.70 5.12 8.80
N SER A 86 8.57 4.85 8.16
CA SER A 86 8.49 4.02 6.94
C SER A 86 9.32 4.61 5.81
N ALA A 87 9.14 5.90 5.52
CA ALA A 87 9.89 6.57 4.46
C ALA A 87 11.41 6.57 4.72
N ILE A 88 11.80 6.81 5.97
CA ILE A 88 13.22 6.75 6.37
C ILE A 88 13.75 5.32 6.27
N ASP A 89 12.99 4.33 6.75
CA ASP A 89 13.39 2.91 6.72
C ASP A 89 13.60 2.42 5.28
N ILE A 90 12.68 2.74 4.37
CA ILE A 90 12.82 2.40 2.94
C ILE A 90 14.10 3.04 2.38
N ALA A 91 14.39 4.32 2.70
CA ALA A 91 15.62 4.98 2.26
C ALA A 91 16.89 4.33 2.84
N LEU A 92 16.84 3.84 4.06
CA LEU A 92 17.98 3.14 4.68
C LEU A 92 18.23 1.78 4.01
N TRP A 93 17.18 1.04 3.67
CA TRP A 93 17.31 -0.22 2.90
C TRP A 93 17.82 0.01 1.47
N ASP A 94 17.38 1.08 0.83
CA ASP A 94 17.92 1.52 -0.47
C ASP A 94 19.43 1.80 -0.38
N LEU A 95 19.86 2.57 0.63
CA LEU A 95 21.28 2.81 0.92
C LEU A 95 22.04 1.50 1.16
N PHE A 96 21.49 0.59 1.95
CA PHE A 96 22.14 -0.67 2.26
C PHE A 96 22.38 -1.49 0.98
N GLY A 97 21.37 -1.59 0.12
CA GLY A 97 21.52 -2.24 -1.18
C GLY A 97 22.58 -1.55 -2.07
N LYS A 98 22.57 -0.22 -2.13
CA LYS A 98 23.56 0.57 -2.89
C LYS A 98 24.98 0.36 -2.38
N VAL A 99 25.20 0.36 -1.06
CA VAL A 99 26.52 0.08 -0.45
C VAL A 99 27.02 -1.31 -0.77
N CYS A 100 26.15 -2.30 -0.75
CA CYS A 100 26.49 -3.69 -1.06
C CYS A 100 26.49 -4.00 -2.57
N ASN A 101 26.11 -3.03 -3.41
CA ASN A 101 25.88 -3.21 -4.84
C ASN A 101 24.94 -4.39 -5.14
N GLN A 102 23.86 -4.48 -4.37
CA GLN A 102 22.83 -5.53 -4.46
C GLN A 102 21.43 -4.92 -4.43
N PRO A 103 20.43 -5.53 -5.08
CA PRO A 103 19.05 -5.10 -4.96
C PRO A 103 18.50 -5.37 -3.54
N VAL A 104 17.51 -4.58 -3.12
CA VAL A 104 16.93 -4.70 -1.77
C VAL A 104 16.38 -6.10 -1.49
N HIS A 105 15.73 -6.76 -2.45
CA HIS A 105 15.26 -8.13 -2.23
C HIS A 105 16.39 -9.10 -1.88
N GLN A 106 17.60 -8.89 -2.44
CA GLN A 106 18.78 -9.69 -2.09
C GLN A 106 19.23 -9.42 -0.65
N MET A 107 19.15 -8.16 -0.19
CA MET A 107 19.48 -7.79 1.18
C MET A 107 18.45 -8.32 2.20
N LEU A 108 17.22 -8.56 1.76
CA LEU A 108 16.14 -9.14 2.57
C LEU A 108 16.16 -10.67 2.64
N GLY A 109 17.10 -11.34 1.96
CA GLY A 109 17.27 -12.80 2.00
C GLY A 109 17.30 -13.48 0.64
N GLY A 110 17.11 -12.73 -0.45
CA GLY A 110 17.15 -13.22 -1.84
C GLY A 110 15.78 -13.56 -2.40
N LEU A 111 15.77 -13.98 -3.64
CA LEU A 111 14.55 -14.31 -4.37
C LEU A 111 13.96 -15.65 -3.90
N CYS A 112 12.70 -15.63 -3.48
CA CYS A 112 11.90 -16.84 -3.25
C CYS A 112 11.17 -17.32 -4.51
N ARG A 113 11.15 -16.49 -5.58
CA ARG A 113 10.45 -16.75 -6.85
C ARG A 113 11.05 -15.91 -7.98
N ASP A 114 10.84 -16.32 -9.21
CA ASP A 114 11.31 -15.64 -10.43
C ASP A 114 10.31 -14.59 -10.97
N LYS A 115 9.04 -14.71 -10.60
CA LYS A 115 7.95 -13.76 -10.90
C LYS A 115 6.89 -13.83 -9.81
N GLN A 116 6.17 -12.73 -9.60
CA GLN A 116 5.09 -12.63 -8.62
C GLN A 116 3.79 -12.28 -9.34
N ARG A 117 2.72 -13.08 -9.09
CA ARG A 117 1.37 -12.75 -9.56
C ARG A 117 0.90 -11.43 -8.97
N ILE A 118 0.21 -10.63 -9.80
CA ILE A 118 -0.39 -9.36 -9.36
C ILE A 118 -1.91 -9.43 -9.43
N TYR A 119 -2.57 -8.56 -8.67
CA TYR A 119 -3.95 -8.16 -8.89
C TYR A 119 -4.02 -6.66 -9.18
N ASN A 120 -5.13 -6.20 -9.79
CA ASN A 120 -5.35 -4.80 -10.06
C ASN A 120 -6.34 -4.20 -9.07
N THR A 121 -5.90 -3.24 -8.29
CA THR A 121 -6.80 -2.32 -7.58
C THR A 121 -7.36 -1.34 -8.59
N CYS A 122 -8.69 -1.37 -8.75
CA CYS A 122 -9.37 -0.70 -9.86
C CYS A 122 -9.57 0.80 -9.59
N ALA A 123 -8.47 1.52 -9.33
CA ALA A 123 -8.44 2.97 -9.17
C ALA A 123 -8.35 3.70 -10.51
N GLY A 124 -8.83 4.93 -10.54
CA GLY A 124 -8.63 5.85 -11.66
C GLY A 124 -7.35 6.65 -11.52
N THR A 125 -6.91 7.29 -12.60
CA THR A 125 -5.65 8.05 -12.64
C THR A 125 -5.55 9.15 -11.57
N GLN A 126 -6.67 9.75 -11.18
CA GLN A 126 -6.70 10.83 -10.19
C GLN A 126 -6.97 10.34 -8.76
N TYR A 127 -7.22 9.04 -8.59
CA TYR A 127 -7.54 8.49 -7.28
C TYR A 127 -6.40 8.74 -6.29
N VAL A 128 -6.78 9.21 -5.09
CA VAL A 128 -5.90 9.55 -3.95
C VAL A 128 -4.69 10.46 -4.24
N ARG A 129 -4.61 11.12 -5.38
CA ARG A 129 -3.48 12.01 -5.72
C ARG A 129 -3.42 13.28 -4.86
N SER A 130 -4.56 13.78 -4.36
CA SER A 130 -4.65 15.06 -3.65
C SER A 130 -5.27 14.90 -2.26
N THR A 131 -4.72 15.64 -1.27
CA THR A 131 -5.24 15.73 0.10
C THR A 131 -6.42 16.68 0.25
N ASN A 132 -6.66 17.57 -0.71
CA ASN A 132 -7.65 18.64 -0.64
C ASN A 132 -9.09 18.17 -0.88
N ILE A 133 -9.28 16.87 -1.05
CA ILE A 133 -10.53 16.29 -1.50
C ILE A 133 -10.97 15.20 -0.51
N SER A 134 -12.26 15.20 -0.16
CA SER A 134 -12.84 14.13 0.63
C SER A 134 -12.69 12.77 -0.07
N PRO A 135 -12.74 11.63 0.64
CA PRO A 135 -12.66 10.31 0.00
C PRO A 135 -13.61 10.13 -1.18
N VAL A 136 -14.85 10.65 -1.11
CA VAL A 136 -15.79 10.61 -2.26
C VAL A 136 -15.32 11.46 -3.41
N ALA A 137 -14.75 12.62 -3.15
CA ALA A 137 -14.27 13.50 -4.22
C ALA A 137 -12.97 12.98 -4.86
N ASN A 138 -12.20 12.15 -4.16
CA ASN A 138 -11.06 11.41 -4.74
C ASN A 138 -11.49 10.39 -5.80
N TRP A 139 -12.77 10.11 -5.92
CA TRP A 139 -13.28 9.21 -6.94
C TRP A 139 -13.23 9.82 -8.34
N ASN A 140 -13.30 11.15 -8.48
CA ASN A 140 -13.09 11.92 -9.73
C ASN A 140 -13.61 11.23 -11.00
N LEU A 141 -14.79 10.61 -10.92
CA LEU A 141 -15.38 9.90 -12.05
C LEU A 141 -15.49 10.81 -13.26
N GLY A 142 -15.01 10.34 -14.41
CA GLY A 142 -15.06 11.07 -15.67
C GLY A 142 -14.02 12.21 -15.83
N ALA A 143 -13.12 12.39 -14.84
CA ALA A 143 -12.09 13.44 -14.90
C ALA A 143 -10.73 12.94 -15.43
N SER A 144 -10.64 11.68 -15.86
CA SER A 144 -9.37 11.04 -16.22
C SER A 144 -8.74 11.63 -17.48
N LYS A 145 -7.42 11.79 -17.40
CA LYS A 145 -6.54 12.06 -18.56
C LYS A 145 -5.50 10.95 -18.73
N GLY A 146 -5.64 9.85 -18.00
CA GLY A 146 -4.70 8.73 -18.02
C GLY A 146 -5.12 7.60 -18.97
N PRO A 147 -4.27 6.59 -19.17
CA PRO A 147 -4.52 5.49 -20.08
C PRO A 147 -5.63 4.53 -19.61
N TYR A 148 -5.94 4.55 -18.32
CA TYR A 148 -6.95 3.68 -17.71
C TYR A 148 -7.78 4.42 -16.67
N GLU A 149 -9.09 4.18 -16.67
CA GLU A 149 -10.05 4.72 -15.69
C GLU A 149 -10.85 3.56 -15.09
N ASP A 150 -10.14 2.73 -14.31
CA ASP A 150 -10.70 1.49 -13.77
C ASP A 150 -11.74 1.73 -12.68
N LEU A 151 -11.71 2.90 -12.04
CA LEU A 151 -12.72 3.29 -11.06
C LEU A 151 -14.09 3.52 -11.72
N ASP A 152 -14.13 4.29 -12.78
CA ASP A 152 -15.34 4.43 -13.60
C ASP A 152 -15.71 3.08 -14.21
N GLY A 153 -14.71 2.31 -14.64
CA GLY A 153 -14.87 0.96 -15.20
C GLY A 153 -15.67 0.06 -14.29
N PHE A 154 -15.26 -0.16 -13.03
CA PHE A 154 -16.00 -1.06 -12.16
C PHE A 154 -17.36 -0.53 -11.71
N MET A 155 -17.53 0.78 -11.64
CA MET A 155 -18.81 1.39 -11.26
C MET A 155 -19.86 1.29 -12.36
N ASN A 156 -19.48 1.42 -13.63
CA ASN A 156 -20.41 1.54 -14.75
C ASN A 156 -20.30 0.41 -15.78
N HIS A 157 -19.10 -0.14 -16.00
CA HIS A 157 -18.75 -1.07 -17.09
C HIS A 157 -17.89 -2.25 -16.58
N ALA A 158 -18.29 -2.86 -15.45
CA ALA A 158 -17.49 -3.87 -14.74
C ALA A 158 -17.20 -5.13 -15.57
N ASP A 159 -18.09 -5.49 -16.49
CA ASP A 159 -17.93 -6.55 -17.49
C ASP A 159 -16.76 -6.24 -18.44
N ALA A 160 -16.77 -5.11 -19.11
CA ALA A 160 -15.73 -4.68 -20.04
C ALA A 160 -14.38 -4.47 -19.32
N LEU A 161 -14.40 -3.97 -18.07
CA LEU A 161 -13.20 -3.85 -17.26
C LEU A 161 -12.57 -5.21 -16.97
N ALA A 162 -13.37 -6.21 -16.56
CA ALA A 162 -12.87 -7.54 -16.28
C ALA A 162 -12.28 -8.22 -17.52
N GLU A 163 -12.91 -8.06 -18.69
CA GLU A 163 -12.36 -8.52 -19.97
C GLU A 163 -11.03 -7.86 -20.31
N SER A 164 -10.93 -6.52 -20.19
CA SER A 164 -9.70 -5.77 -20.43
C SER A 164 -8.54 -6.16 -19.50
N LEU A 165 -8.83 -6.49 -18.23
CA LEU A 165 -7.82 -7.00 -17.32
C LEU A 165 -7.33 -8.40 -17.74
N LEU A 166 -8.25 -9.31 -18.12
CA LEU A 166 -7.89 -10.64 -18.62
C LEU A 166 -7.08 -10.59 -19.91
N GLU A 167 -7.37 -9.66 -20.83
CA GLU A 167 -6.56 -9.42 -22.03
C GLU A 167 -5.13 -9.01 -21.69
N SER A 168 -4.93 -8.30 -20.57
CA SER A 168 -3.62 -7.95 -20.02
C SER A 168 -2.96 -9.07 -19.19
N GLY A 169 -3.61 -10.25 -19.12
CA GLY A 169 -3.17 -11.38 -18.30
C GLY A 169 -3.49 -11.24 -16.81
N ILE A 170 -4.14 -10.17 -16.38
CA ILE A 170 -4.48 -9.92 -14.98
C ILE A 170 -5.81 -10.62 -14.66
N SER A 171 -5.76 -11.66 -13.84
CA SER A 171 -6.90 -12.51 -13.51
C SER A 171 -7.46 -12.29 -12.09
N ALA A 172 -7.09 -11.17 -11.45
CA ALA A 172 -7.57 -10.79 -10.14
C ALA A 172 -7.74 -9.27 -10.05
N MET A 173 -8.84 -8.81 -9.47
CA MET A 173 -9.18 -7.39 -9.36
C MET A 173 -9.78 -7.06 -8.00
N LYS A 174 -9.49 -5.86 -7.47
CA LYS A 174 -10.07 -5.32 -6.24
C LYS A 174 -10.98 -4.14 -6.54
N ILE A 175 -12.21 -4.17 -6.01
CA ILE A 175 -13.25 -3.15 -6.20
C ILE A 175 -13.95 -2.82 -4.88
N TRP A 176 -14.51 -1.59 -4.77
CA TRP A 176 -15.15 -1.06 -3.56
C TRP A 176 -16.48 -0.35 -3.81
N PRO A 177 -17.47 -1.00 -4.44
CA PRO A 177 -18.72 -0.38 -4.83
C PRO A 177 -19.66 -0.05 -3.66
N PHE A 178 -19.31 -0.44 -2.43
CA PHE A 178 -20.08 -0.17 -1.22
C PHE A 178 -19.76 1.20 -0.57
N ASP A 179 -18.65 1.82 -0.92
CA ASP A 179 -18.18 3.06 -0.29
C ASP A 179 -19.15 4.24 -0.40
N PRO A 180 -19.83 4.49 -1.55
CA PRO A 180 -20.81 5.56 -1.63
C PRO A 180 -21.91 5.43 -0.60
N ALA A 181 -22.44 4.23 -0.40
CA ALA A 181 -23.46 3.96 0.62
C ALA A 181 -22.90 4.09 2.03
N ALA A 182 -21.66 3.66 2.28
CA ALA A 182 -21.00 3.82 3.57
C ALA A 182 -20.82 5.30 3.93
N GLN A 183 -20.46 6.12 2.98
CA GLN A 183 -20.28 7.56 3.21
C GLN A 183 -21.61 8.28 3.46
N GLU A 184 -22.64 7.98 2.69
CA GLU A 184 -23.97 8.53 2.85
C GLU A 184 -24.55 8.18 4.24
N ASN A 185 -24.47 6.91 4.64
CA ASN A 185 -25.08 6.36 5.85
C ASN A 185 -24.11 6.30 7.05
N LYS A 186 -22.89 6.87 6.93
CA LYS A 186 -21.85 6.85 7.97
C LYS A 186 -21.48 5.43 8.43
N GLY A 187 -21.61 4.44 7.53
CA GLY A 187 -21.33 3.03 7.82
C GLY A 187 -22.32 2.35 8.78
N LEU A 188 -23.43 2.99 9.10
CA LEU A 188 -24.38 2.51 10.13
C LEU A 188 -25.34 1.46 9.56
N TYR A 189 -25.76 1.59 8.33
CA TYR A 189 -26.69 0.69 7.64
C TYR A 189 -26.52 0.79 6.13
N ILE A 190 -27.09 -0.17 5.39
CA ILE A 190 -27.23 -0.13 3.95
C ILE A 190 -28.68 -0.42 3.57
N THR A 191 -29.29 0.40 2.71
CA THR A 191 -30.63 0.15 2.23
C THR A 191 -30.67 -0.96 1.18
N ALA A 192 -31.83 -1.58 0.95
CA ALA A 192 -31.99 -2.61 -0.09
C ALA A 192 -31.63 -2.07 -1.50
N ALA A 193 -31.94 -0.81 -1.78
CA ALA A 193 -31.61 -0.19 -3.07
C ALA A 193 -30.10 0.01 -3.23
N GLN A 194 -29.41 0.52 -2.21
CA GLN A 194 -27.95 0.67 -2.20
C GLN A 194 -27.23 -0.68 -2.29
N MET A 195 -27.73 -1.70 -1.56
CA MET A 195 -27.20 -3.07 -1.62
C MET A 195 -27.29 -3.61 -3.06
N LYS A 196 -28.47 -3.49 -3.70
CA LYS A 196 -28.67 -3.92 -5.08
C LYS A 196 -27.71 -3.21 -6.05
N GLN A 197 -27.57 -1.89 -5.91
CA GLN A 197 -26.65 -1.09 -6.74
C GLN A 197 -25.19 -1.53 -6.56
N ALA A 198 -24.75 -1.72 -5.31
CA ALA A 198 -23.37 -2.10 -5.00
C ALA A 198 -23.03 -3.56 -5.43
N ILE A 199 -24.03 -4.42 -5.57
CA ILE A 199 -23.87 -5.80 -6.07
C ILE A 199 -23.76 -5.84 -7.60
N GLU A 200 -24.36 -4.92 -8.32
CA GLU A 200 -24.42 -4.93 -9.79
C GLU A 200 -23.06 -5.16 -10.49
N PRO A 201 -21.93 -4.56 -10.06
CA PRO A 201 -20.62 -4.86 -10.63
C PRO A 201 -20.24 -6.34 -10.56
N PHE A 202 -20.54 -7.02 -9.45
CA PHE A 202 -20.24 -8.44 -9.28
C PHE A 202 -21.08 -9.31 -10.23
N GLU A 203 -22.36 -8.99 -10.42
CA GLU A 203 -23.23 -9.66 -11.38
C GLU A 203 -22.70 -9.54 -12.81
N LYS A 204 -22.32 -8.30 -13.21
CA LYS A 204 -21.74 -8.03 -14.53
C LYS A 204 -20.45 -8.81 -14.76
N ILE A 205 -19.51 -8.81 -13.80
CA ILE A 205 -18.25 -9.53 -13.90
C ILE A 205 -18.50 -11.03 -14.02
N ARG A 206 -19.31 -11.62 -13.13
CA ARG A 206 -19.59 -13.06 -13.16
C ARG A 206 -20.29 -13.50 -14.42
N LYS A 207 -21.19 -12.68 -14.95
CA LYS A 207 -21.88 -12.95 -16.22
C LYS A 207 -20.94 -12.91 -17.42
N ALA A 208 -20.01 -11.96 -17.47
CA ALA A 208 -19.09 -11.77 -18.59
C ALA A 208 -17.95 -12.80 -18.60
N VAL A 209 -17.29 -12.99 -17.47
CA VAL A 209 -16.03 -13.74 -17.39
C VAL A 209 -16.06 -14.94 -16.45
N GLY A 210 -17.13 -15.12 -15.68
CA GLY A 210 -17.29 -16.25 -14.74
C GLY A 210 -16.21 -16.27 -13.67
N ASP A 211 -15.70 -17.46 -13.37
CA ASP A 211 -14.65 -17.69 -12.37
C ASP A 211 -13.22 -17.43 -12.92
N ARG A 212 -13.07 -16.95 -14.17
CA ARG A 212 -11.77 -16.55 -14.72
C ARG A 212 -11.18 -15.31 -14.04
N MET A 213 -12.03 -14.49 -13.38
CA MET A 213 -11.62 -13.31 -12.61
C MET A 213 -11.82 -13.57 -11.12
N GLU A 214 -10.76 -13.52 -10.33
CA GLU A 214 -10.85 -13.44 -8.88
C GLU A 214 -11.24 -12.01 -8.47
N ILE A 215 -12.22 -11.89 -7.57
CA ILE A 215 -12.72 -10.58 -7.14
C ILE A 215 -12.41 -10.39 -5.66
N MET A 216 -11.59 -9.38 -5.35
CA MET A 216 -11.33 -8.89 -4.02
C MET A 216 -12.29 -7.74 -3.71
N VAL A 217 -12.82 -7.70 -2.50
CA VAL A 217 -13.78 -6.69 -2.09
C VAL A 217 -13.16 -5.84 -0.99
N GLU A 218 -12.93 -4.57 -1.29
CA GLU A 218 -12.49 -3.59 -0.31
C GLU A 218 -13.68 -2.94 0.38
N LEU A 219 -13.63 -2.80 1.70
CA LEU A 219 -14.65 -2.15 2.54
C LEU A 219 -14.10 -0.96 3.35
N HIS A 220 -12.80 -0.65 3.22
CA HIS A 220 -12.09 0.51 3.77
C HIS A 220 -12.36 0.79 5.26
N SER A 221 -12.65 -0.24 6.05
CA SER A 221 -13.00 -0.08 7.49
C SER A 221 -14.21 0.84 7.76
N LEU A 222 -15.07 1.06 6.76
CA LEU A 222 -16.15 2.06 6.84
C LEU A 222 -17.39 1.54 7.56
N TRP A 223 -17.58 0.24 7.68
CA TRP A 223 -18.83 -0.35 8.15
C TRP A 223 -18.80 -0.75 9.62
N ASN A 224 -19.96 -0.77 10.25
CA ASN A 224 -20.13 -1.47 11.52
C ASN A 224 -20.26 -3.00 11.29
N LEU A 225 -20.07 -3.76 12.35
CA LEU A 225 -20.07 -5.23 12.28
C LEU A 225 -21.39 -5.83 11.73
N PRO A 226 -22.60 -5.43 12.18
CA PRO A 226 -23.84 -5.99 11.62
C PRO A 226 -24.00 -5.74 10.12
N THR A 227 -23.69 -4.55 9.65
CA THR A 227 -23.83 -4.18 8.23
C THR A 227 -22.76 -4.87 7.38
N ALA A 228 -21.51 -4.94 7.84
CA ALA A 228 -20.47 -5.70 7.17
C ALA A 228 -20.84 -7.17 6.98
N LYS A 229 -21.42 -7.82 8.00
CA LYS A 229 -21.95 -9.20 7.91
C LYS A 229 -23.12 -9.32 6.93
N GLN A 230 -23.96 -8.29 6.82
CA GLN A 230 -25.06 -8.27 5.84
C GLN A 230 -24.50 -8.19 4.41
N ILE A 231 -23.49 -7.35 4.18
CA ILE A 231 -22.79 -7.24 2.89
C ILE A 231 -22.13 -8.57 2.52
N ALA A 232 -21.38 -9.18 3.45
CA ALA A 232 -20.72 -10.46 3.20
C ALA A 232 -21.70 -11.53 2.71
N ARG A 233 -22.83 -11.72 3.42
CA ARG A 233 -23.88 -12.68 3.02
C ARG A 233 -24.48 -12.38 1.65
N ALA A 234 -24.66 -11.12 1.31
CA ALA A 234 -25.19 -10.71 0.01
C ALA A 234 -24.22 -11.00 -1.15
N LEU A 235 -22.93 -11.03 -0.86
CA LEU A 235 -21.86 -11.30 -1.84
C LEU A 235 -21.46 -12.78 -1.97
N GLU A 236 -21.86 -13.66 -1.05
CA GLU A 236 -21.54 -15.10 -1.12
C GLU A 236 -21.81 -15.75 -2.48
N PRO A 237 -22.95 -15.47 -3.17
CA PRO A 237 -23.23 -16.06 -4.49
C PRO A 237 -22.19 -15.70 -5.57
N TYR A 238 -21.46 -14.59 -5.38
CA TYR A 238 -20.46 -14.11 -6.33
C TYR A 238 -19.04 -14.60 -6.00
N LYS A 239 -18.86 -15.39 -4.94
CA LYS A 239 -17.62 -16.03 -4.53
C LYS A 239 -16.43 -15.06 -4.55
N PRO A 240 -16.41 -13.99 -3.73
CA PRO A 240 -15.24 -13.14 -3.63
C PRO A 240 -14.05 -13.93 -3.09
N THR A 241 -12.84 -13.51 -3.46
CA THR A 241 -11.59 -14.10 -2.96
C THR A 241 -11.35 -13.73 -1.51
N TRP A 242 -11.53 -12.42 -1.20
CA TRP A 242 -11.51 -11.92 0.18
C TRP A 242 -12.36 -10.67 0.38
N TYR A 243 -12.69 -10.42 1.64
CA TYR A 243 -13.14 -9.12 2.14
C TYR A 243 -11.98 -8.43 2.83
N GLU A 244 -11.60 -7.25 2.34
CA GLU A 244 -10.54 -6.43 2.88
C GLU A 244 -11.12 -5.37 3.81
N ASP A 245 -10.48 -5.21 4.98
CA ASP A 245 -10.84 -4.22 5.99
C ASP A 245 -12.35 -4.05 6.23
N PRO A 246 -13.09 -5.13 6.55
CA PRO A 246 -14.54 -5.11 6.60
C PRO A 246 -15.12 -4.17 7.66
N ILE A 247 -14.38 -3.96 8.75
CA ILE A 247 -14.70 -3.08 9.86
C ILE A 247 -13.41 -2.40 10.36
N ARG A 248 -13.53 -1.43 11.26
CA ARG A 248 -12.36 -0.79 11.88
C ARG A 248 -11.49 -1.79 12.64
N MET A 249 -10.18 -1.69 12.46
CA MET A 249 -9.19 -2.60 13.04
C MET A 249 -8.95 -2.44 14.54
N ASN A 250 -9.60 -1.47 15.18
CA ASN A 250 -9.44 -1.19 16.62
C ASN A 250 -10.21 -2.15 17.55
N SER A 251 -10.90 -3.16 16.98
CA SER A 251 -11.60 -4.20 17.74
C SER A 251 -11.30 -5.60 17.15
N PRO A 252 -10.18 -6.22 17.53
CA PRO A 252 -9.83 -7.57 17.07
C PRO A 252 -10.89 -8.62 17.38
N GLN A 253 -11.65 -8.44 18.49
CA GLN A 253 -12.76 -9.34 18.84
C GLN A 253 -13.91 -9.26 17.83
N ALA A 254 -14.29 -8.02 17.41
CA ALA A 254 -15.34 -7.83 16.41
C ALA A 254 -14.89 -8.35 15.03
N LEU A 255 -13.61 -8.17 14.69
CA LEU A 255 -13.04 -8.73 13.45
C LEU A 255 -13.06 -10.27 13.47
N ALA A 256 -12.74 -10.89 14.60
CA ALA A 256 -12.83 -12.33 14.77
C ALA A 256 -14.28 -12.85 14.67
N GLU A 257 -15.26 -12.07 15.18
CA GLU A 257 -16.66 -12.38 15.00
C GLU A 257 -17.10 -12.28 13.53
N TYR A 258 -16.58 -11.28 12.82
CA TYR A 258 -16.81 -11.16 11.38
C TYR A 258 -16.19 -12.33 10.62
N ALA A 259 -14.92 -12.65 10.85
CA ALA A 259 -14.22 -13.75 10.19
C ALA A 259 -14.93 -15.10 10.35
N ARG A 260 -15.48 -15.37 11.53
CA ARG A 260 -16.29 -16.60 11.76
C ARG A 260 -17.68 -16.58 11.13
N SER A 261 -18.14 -15.46 10.59
CA SER A 261 -19.48 -15.33 9.99
C SER A 261 -19.51 -15.53 8.48
N THR A 262 -18.38 -15.81 7.85
CA THR A 262 -18.24 -16.04 6.41
C THR A 262 -17.16 -17.07 6.13
N ASP A 263 -17.31 -17.82 5.05
CA ASP A 263 -16.29 -18.74 4.54
C ASP A 263 -15.29 -18.05 3.58
N VAL A 264 -15.58 -16.81 3.18
CA VAL A 264 -14.69 -15.97 2.36
C VAL A 264 -13.54 -15.45 3.23
N TRP A 265 -12.35 -15.42 2.69
CA TRP A 265 -11.17 -14.94 3.43
C TRP A 265 -11.34 -13.48 3.88
N VAL A 266 -10.82 -13.18 5.04
CA VAL A 266 -10.67 -11.80 5.54
C VAL A 266 -9.22 -11.38 5.34
N CYS A 267 -9.01 -10.29 4.63
CA CYS A 267 -7.72 -9.66 4.44
C CYS A 267 -7.64 -8.41 5.32
N ALA A 268 -6.57 -8.26 6.06
CA ALA A 268 -6.34 -7.10 6.93
C ALA A 268 -4.83 -6.91 7.19
N SER A 269 -4.35 -5.72 7.33
CA SER A 269 -4.96 -4.41 7.09
C SER A 269 -3.92 -3.42 6.62
N GLU A 270 -4.25 -2.64 5.62
CA GLU A 270 -3.39 -1.53 5.17
C GLU A 270 -3.21 -0.46 6.26
N THR A 271 -4.20 -0.32 7.15
CA THR A 271 -4.28 0.79 8.11
C THR A 271 -3.46 0.58 9.38
N LEU A 272 -2.91 -0.63 9.60
CA LEU A 272 -2.19 -0.96 10.82
C LEU A 272 -0.70 -0.55 10.77
N GLY A 273 -0.26 0.16 11.79
CA GLY A 273 1.16 0.39 12.06
C GLY A 273 1.70 -0.63 13.07
N SER A 274 2.96 -1.01 12.91
CA SER A 274 3.67 -2.02 13.70
C SER A 274 3.09 -3.43 13.68
N ARG A 275 3.93 -4.40 14.07
CA ARG A 275 3.54 -5.82 14.17
C ARG A 275 2.61 -6.17 15.34
N PHE A 276 2.49 -5.30 16.35
CA PHE A 276 1.77 -5.64 17.57
C PHE A 276 0.25 -5.78 17.36
N PRO A 277 -0.45 -4.87 16.63
CA PRO A 277 -1.85 -5.09 16.29
C PRO A 277 -2.08 -6.33 15.43
N TYR A 278 -1.17 -6.64 14.49
CA TYR A 278 -1.27 -7.88 13.70
C TYR A 278 -1.22 -9.13 14.57
N LYS A 279 -0.32 -9.14 15.57
CA LYS A 279 -0.26 -10.26 16.54
C LYS A 279 -1.58 -10.44 17.25
N ASP A 280 -2.19 -9.36 17.73
CA ASP A 280 -3.45 -9.42 18.47
C ASP A 280 -4.62 -9.95 17.61
N ILE A 281 -4.64 -9.59 16.32
CA ILE A 281 -5.61 -10.07 15.33
C ILE A 281 -5.34 -11.55 14.98
N LEU A 282 -4.08 -11.93 14.77
CA LEU A 282 -3.68 -13.32 14.46
C LEU A 282 -3.97 -14.26 15.62
N ASP A 283 -3.69 -13.87 16.86
CA ASP A 283 -4.00 -14.66 18.08
C ASP A 283 -5.50 -14.99 18.20
N ARG A 284 -6.37 -14.23 17.55
CA ARG A 284 -7.83 -14.42 17.56
C ARG A 284 -8.37 -15.12 16.32
N ASP A 285 -7.50 -15.52 15.42
CA ASP A 285 -7.89 -16.12 14.13
C ASP A 285 -8.86 -15.20 13.35
N ALA A 286 -8.56 -13.89 13.35
CA ALA A 286 -9.44 -12.86 12.84
C ALA A 286 -9.12 -12.40 11.40
N MET A 287 -8.02 -12.90 10.81
CA MET A 287 -7.67 -12.66 9.40
C MET A 287 -7.07 -13.90 8.77
N HIS A 288 -7.33 -14.07 7.48
CA HIS A 288 -6.86 -15.21 6.67
C HIS A 288 -5.69 -14.83 5.78
N VAL A 289 -5.65 -13.57 5.32
CA VAL A 289 -4.55 -12.97 4.57
C VAL A 289 -4.04 -11.77 5.37
N VAL A 290 -2.74 -11.74 5.63
CA VAL A 290 -2.10 -10.61 6.32
C VAL A 290 -1.68 -9.59 5.28
N MET A 291 -2.25 -8.40 5.36
CA MET A 291 -1.90 -7.28 4.49
C MET A 291 -1.17 -6.20 5.30
N ALA A 292 -0.18 -5.56 4.70
CA ALA A 292 0.50 -4.42 5.30
C ALA A 292 0.96 -3.45 4.22
N ASP A 293 0.77 -2.15 4.47
CA ASP A 293 1.36 -1.10 3.66
C ASP A 293 2.74 -0.72 4.19
N LEU A 294 3.78 -0.89 3.36
CA LEU A 294 5.16 -0.61 3.78
C LEU A 294 5.43 0.87 4.02
N CYS A 295 4.64 1.76 3.44
CA CYS A 295 4.72 3.20 3.68
C CYS A 295 4.04 3.63 4.99
N TRP A 296 3.25 2.73 5.62
CA TRP A 296 2.46 3.08 6.81
C TRP A 296 2.77 2.21 8.04
N THR A 297 3.26 0.99 7.83
CA THR A 297 3.44 0.02 8.91
C THR A 297 4.78 0.15 9.66
N GLY A 298 5.73 0.93 9.15
CA GLY A 298 7.08 1.07 9.71
C GLY A 298 8.18 0.61 8.75
N GLY A 299 7.92 0.61 7.43
CA GLY A 299 8.88 0.30 6.39
C GLY A 299 9.11 -1.20 6.16
N LEU A 300 10.16 -1.49 5.41
CA LEU A 300 10.61 -2.85 5.09
C LEU A 300 11.01 -3.63 6.35
N THR A 301 11.63 -2.95 7.32
CA THR A 301 12.06 -3.56 8.59
C THR A 301 10.88 -4.14 9.37
N GLU A 302 9.79 -3.43 9.46
CA GLU A 302 8.59 -3.90 10.18
C GLU A 302 7.78 -4.87 9.32
N GLY A 303 7.60 -4.55 8.02
CA GLY A 303 6.87 -5.41 7.08
C GLY A 303 7.41 -6.83 7.02
N ARG A 304 8.74 -7.00 6.99
CA ARG A 304 9.36 -8.33 7.01
C ARG A 304 9.09 -9.11 8.30
N LYS A 305 9.02 -8.42 9.45
CA LYS A 305 8.67 -9.04 10.74
C LYS A 305 7.20 -9.45 10.79
N ILE A 306 6.32 -8.64 10.16
CA ILE A 306 4.90 -8.97 10.01
C ILE A 306 4.73 -10.20 9.12
N ALA A 307 5.40 -10.24 7.95
CA ALA A 307 5.35 -11.38 7.05
C ALA A 307 5.87 -12.68 7.70
N ALA A 308 7.00 -12.62 8.40
CA ALA A 308 7.55 -13.77 9.14
C ALA A 308 6.62 -14.22 10.29
N MET A 309 5.96 -13.29 10.97
CA MET A 309 4.95 -13.63 11.98
C MET A 309 3.74 -14.31 11.32
N ALA A 310 3.22 -13.76 10.20
CA ALA A 310 2.12 -14.37 9.45
C ALA A 310 2.42 -15.84 9.06
N GLU A 311 3.65 -16.12 8.62
CA GLU A 311 4.09 -17.46 8.27
C GLU A 311 3.98 -18.44 9.47
N THR A 312 4.29 -18.01 10.69
CA THR A 312 4.18 -18.85 11.89
C THR A 312 2.74 -19.20 12.25
N TYR A 313 1.77 -18.40 11.79
CA TYR A 313 0.32 -18.67 11.89
C TYR A 313 -0.25 -19.36 10.64
N HIS A 314 0.60 -19.82 9.73
CA HIS A 314 0.20 -20.40 8.44
C HIS A 314 -0.69 -19.45 7.61
N ARG A 315 -0.43 -18.15 7.69
CA ARG A 315 -1.16 -17.13 6.92
C ARG A 315 -0.30 -16.58 5.80
N PRO A 316 -0.86 -16.46 4.59
CA PRO A 316 -0.21 -15.77 3.48
C PRO A 316 -0.12 -14.27 3.75
N PHE A 317 0.85 -13.64 3.09
CA PHE A 317 1.09 -12.20 3.13
C PHE A 317 0.81 -11.58 1.76
N ALA A 318 0.17 -10.41 1.74
CA ALA A 318 -0.08 -9.61 0.56
C ALA A 318 0.27 -8.15 0.85
N PRO A 319 1.34 -7.58 0.25
CA PRO A 319 1.65 -6.16 0.42
C PRO A 319 0.58 -5.29 -0.24
N HIS A 320 0.11 -4.27 0.50
CA HIS A 320 -0.77 -3.24 -0.02
C HIS A 320 -0.02 -2.28 -0.96
N ASP A 321 -0.69 -1.82 -2.02
CA ASP A 321 -0.26 -0.73 -2.89
C ASP A 321 -1.46 0.03 -3.45
N CYS A 322 -1.57 1.27 -3.18
CA CYS A 322 -2.36 2.30 -3.86
C CYS A 322 -1.79 3.66 -3.45
N ILE A 323 -0.47 3.78 -3.55
CA ILE A 323 0.36 4.83 -2.96
C ILE A 323 1.21 5.51 -4.04
N GLY A 324 2.52 5.64 -3.84
CA GLY A 324 3.44 6.20 -4.83
C GLY A 324 4.40 5.15 -5.40
N PRO A 325 5.19 5.53 -6.41
CA PRO A 325 6.01 4.57 -7.17
C PRO A 325 7.14 3.92 -6.35
N ILE A 326 7.71 4.63 -5.38
CA ILE A 326 8.81 4.08 -4.57
C ILE A 326 8.26 3.10 -3.53
N GLY A 327 7.08 3.37 -2.97
CA GLY A 327 6.36 2.44 -2.09
C GLY A 327 6.00 1.14 -2.83
N PHE A 328 5.46 1.24 -4.04
CA PHE A 328 5.17 0.10 -4.91
C PHE A 328 6.42 -0.76 -5.19
N ILE A 329 7.55 -0.13 -5.54
CA ILE A 329 8.80 -0.84 -5.77
C ILE A 329 9.33 -1.51 -4.49
N ALA A 330 9.23 -0.85 -3.33
CA ALA A 330 9.59 -1.45 -2.05
C ALA A 330 8.71 -2.68 -1.74
N ALA A 331 7.40 -2.62 -2.02
CA ALA A 331 6.48 -3.74 -1.88
C ALA A 331 6.84 -4.91 -2.81
N ILE A 332 7.30 -4.63 -4.03
CA ILE A 332 7.80 -5.65 -4.96
C ILE A 332 9.04 -6.35 -4.39
N HIS A 333 10.03 -5.61 -3.87
CA HIS A 333 11.20 -6.21 -3.23
C HIS A 333 10.81 -7.12 -2.05
N MET A 334 9.83 -6.68 -1.25
CA MET A 334 9.28 -7.50 -0.17
C MET A 334 8.63 -8.78 -0.71
N SER A 335 7.77 -8.66 -1.72
CA SER A 335 7.07 -9.79 -2.34
C SER A 335 8.00 -10.87 -2.87
N PHE A 336 9.15 -10.49 -3.39
CA PHE A 336 10.15 -11.44 -3.89
C PHE A 336 10.95 -12.12 -2.79
N SER A 337 11.13 -11.46 -1.65
CA SER A 337 11.97 -11.97 -0.56
C SER A 337 11.21 -12.76 0.52
N GLN A 338 9.87 -12.65 0.58
CA GLN A 338 9.10 -13.35 1.60
C GLN A 338 8.48 -14.64 1.04
N PRO A 339 8.75 -15.81 1.68
CA PRO A 339 8.28 -17.10 1.18
C PRO A 339 6.75 -17.20 1.08
N ASN A 340 6.04 -16.61 2.04
CA ASN A 340 4.60 -16.67 2.19
C ASN A 340 3.83 -15.58 1.43
N THR A 341 4.48 -14.82 0.54
CA THR A 341 3.75 -13.85 -0.30
C THR A 341 2.79 -14.55 -1.25
N LEU A 342 1.51 -14.19 -1.15
CA LEU A 342 0.43 -14.73 -1.96
C LEU A 342 0.35 -14.05 -3.33
N ILE A 343 0.22 -12.74 -3.33
CA ILE A 343 -0.05 -11.92 -4.50
C ILE A 343 0.41 -10.48 -4.21
N GLN A 344 0.85 -9.75 -5.24
CA GLN A 344 1.23 -8.34 -5.14
C GLN A 344 0.11 -7.45 -5.66
N GLU A 345 -0.28 -6.46 -4.87
CA GLU A 345 -1.17 -5.41 -5.31
C GLU A 345 -0.51 -4.52 -6.38
N SER A 346 -1.30 -4.05 -7.32
CA SER A 346 -0.86 -3.10 -8.33
C SER A 346 -2.04 -2.24 -8.80
N VAL A 347 -1.75 -1.05 -9.31
CA VAL A 347 -2.74 -0.13 -9.90
C VAL A 347 -2.32 0.19 -11.33
N ARG A 348 -2.96 -0.43 -12.34
CA ARG A 348 -2.52 -0.24 -13.73
C ARG A 348 -2.64 1.22 -14.20
N ALA A 349 -3.62 1.96 -13.69
CA ALA A 349 -3.76 3.39 -13.97
C ALA A 349 -2.55 4.21 -13.48
N PHE A 350 -1.84 3.74 -12.45
CA PHE A 350 -0.66 4.39 -11.89
C PHE A 350 0.62 3.95 -12.60
N TYR A 351 0.92 2.65 -12.63
CA TYR A 351 2.17 2.16 -13.22
C TYR A 351 2.22 2.27 -14.76
N LYS A 352 1.09 2.39 -15.45
CA LYS A 352 1.01 2.76 -16.86
C LYS A 352 0.84 4.26 -17.09
N GLY A 353 0.53 5.02 -16.04
CA GLY A 353 0.29 6.45 -16.04
C GLY A 353 1.41 7.22 -15.32
N TRP A 354 1.00 7.97 -14.30
CA TRP A 354 1.79 9.01 -13.65
C TRP A 354 3.05 8.54 -12.91
N TYR A 355 3.18 7.26 -12.55
CA TYR A 355 4.44 6.76 -11.99
C TYR A 355 5.64 7.01 -12.91
N ASN A 356 5.42 6.85 -14.22
CA ASN A 356 6.45 7.07 -15.22
C ASN A 356 6.91 8.54 -15.37
N GLU A 357 6.15 9.49 -14.79
CA GLU A 357 6.50 10.90 -14.77
C GLU A 357 7.43 11.25 -13.59
N LEU A 358 7.58 10.35 -12.63
CA LEU A 358 8.28 10.60 -11.37
C LEU A 358 9.57 9.81 -11.21
N VAL A 359 9.67 8.60 -11.79
CA VAL A 359 10.77 7.68 -11.52
C VAL A 359 11.52 7.22 -12.77
N THR A 360 12.79 6.93 -12.59
CA THR A 360 13.71 6.53 -13.69
C THR A 360 13.43 5.14 -14.24
N THR A 361 12.88 4.25 -13.43
CA THR A 361 12.72 2.84 -13.77
C THR A 361 11.43 2.31 -13.16
N MET A 362 10.64 1.61 -13.95
CA MET A 362 9.46 0.87 -13.49
C MET A 362 9.71 -0.63 -13.59
N PRO A 363 9.13 -1.44 -12.70
CA PRO A 363 9.23 -2.89 -12.78
C PRO A 363 8.59 -3.41 -14.08
N VAL A 364 9.13 -4.51 -14.61
CA VAL A 364 8.51 -5.21 -15.73
C VAL A 364 7.24 -5.90 -15.23
N ILE A 365 6.10 -5.50 -15.79
CA ILE A 365 4.80 -6.12 -15.55
C ILE A 365 4.27 -6.69 -16.86
N LYS A 366 4.08 -7.99 -16.90
CA LYS A 366 3.67 -8.72 -18.10
C LYS A 366 2.86 -9.95 -17.77
N ASP A 367 1.79 -10.19 -18.53
CA ASP A 367 0.94 -11.38 -18.46
C ASP A 367 0.42 -11.67 -17.03
N GLY A 368 0.06 -10.60 -16.28
CA GLY A 368 -0.44 -10.69 -14.91
C GLY A 368 0.63 -10.98 -13.84
N PHE A 369 1.89 -10.81 -14.19
CA PHE A 369 3.03 -10.98 -13.28
C PHE A 369 3.94 -9.76 -13.28
N VAL A 370 4.50 -9.47 -12.12
CA VAL A 370 5.64 -8.55 -11.97
C VAL A 370 6.92 -9.37 -11.84
N TYR A 371 8.02 -8.80 -12.36
CA TYR A 371 9.37 -9.39 -12.32
C TYR A 371 10.26 -8.61 -11.34
N PRO A 372 11.33 -9.25 -10.80
CA PRO A 372 12.22 -8.60 -9.85
C PRO A 372 12.84 -7.32 -10.43
N MET A 373 12.98 -6.31 -9.57
CA MET A 373 13.79 -5.12 -9.91
C MET A 373 15.26 -5.48 -9.94
N GLU A 374 15.95 -4.93 -10.92
CA GLU A 374 17.40 -5.06 -11.07
C GLU A 374 18.12 -3.80 -10.55
N GLY A 375 19.42 -3.93 -10.31
CA GLY A 375 20.27 -2.83 -9.85
C GLY A 375 20.36 -2.70 -8.34
N PRO A 376 21.31 -1.90 -7.84
CA PRO A 376 21.57 -1.73 -6.41
C PRO A 376 20.47 -0.91 -5.73
N GLY A 377 20.20 -1.25 -4.47
CA GLY A 377 19.15 -0.60 -3.70
C GLY A 377 17.76 -0.99 -4.22
N LEU A 378 16.88 -0.01 -4.34
CA LEU A 378 15.55 -0.18 -4.93
C LEU A 378 15.59 -0.33 -6.47
N GLY A 379 16.74 -0.06 -7.11
CA GLY A 379 16.88 -0.09 -8.57
C GLY A 379 16.19 1.08 -9.28
N VAL A 380 15.87 2.14 -8.57
CA VAL A 380 15.12 3.30 -9.05
C VAL A 380 15.62 4.59 -8.40
N ASP A 381 15.45 5.72 -9.09
CA ASP A 381 15.61 7.07 -8.53
C ASP A 381 14.50 7.98 -9.08
N LEU A 382 14.37 9.18 -8.50
CA LEU A 382 13.49 10.20 -9.05
C LEU A 382 14.06 10.74 -10.36
N LEU A 383 13.17 11.03 -11.32
CA LEU A 383 13.55 11.68 -12.57
C LEU A 383 14.13 13.09 -12.29
N PRO A 384 15.15 13.54 -13.05
CA PRO A 384 15.65 14.93 -12.95
C PRO A 384 14.54 15.98 -13.06
N ALA A 385 13.54 15.73 -13.91
CA ALA A 385 12.41 16.62 -14.09
C ALA A 385 11.58 16.87 -12.81
N VAL A 386 11.63 15.97 -11.83
CA VAL A 386 10.98 16.19 -10.52
C VAL A 386 11.61 17.36 -9.78
N PHE A 387 12.95 17.52 -9.91
CA PHE A 387 13.70 18.60 -9.25
C PHE A 387 13.54 19.96 -9.94
N ASP A 388 13.13 19.96 -11.21
CA ASP A 388 12.89 21.17 -12.01
C ASP A 388 11.45 21.69 -11.91
N ARG A 389 10.59 21.01 -11.14
CA ARG A 389 9.18 21.37 -11.00
C ARG A 389 9.00 22.67 -10.23
N SER A 390 8.15 23.54 -10.72
CA SER A 390 7.80 24.82 -10.09
C SER A 390 6.97 24.66 -8.80
N ASP A 391 6.29 23.51 -8.64
CA ASP A 391 5.49 23.17 -7.46
C ASP A 391 6.26 22.33 -6.43
N LEU A 392 7.56 22.10 -6.63
CA LEU A 392 8.40 21.34 -5.71
C LEU A 392 8.73 22.16 -4.46
N THR A 393 8.46 21.59 -3.30
CA THR A 393 8.92 22.06 -1.99
C THR A 393 9.99 21.12 -1.45
N VAL A 394 11.12 21.68 -1.04
CA VAL A 394 12.24 20.93 -0.45
C VAL A 394 12.52 21.46 0.94
N ARG A 395 12.60 20.54 1.92
CA ARG A 395 13.10 20.86 3.27
C ARG A 395 14.31 20.00 3.60
N ARG A 396 15.30 20.57 4.28
CA ARG A 396 16.53 19.87 4.67
C ARG A 396 16.86 20.08 6.14
N SER A 397 17.37 19.01 6.76
CA SER A 397 18.08 19.06 8.05
C SER A 397 19.50 18.54 7.84
N ASN A 398 20.47 19.27 8.30
CA ASN A 398 21.91 18.95 8.15
C ASN A 398 22.56 18.78 9.52
N VAL A 399 23.73 18.10 9.54
CA VAL A 399 24.63 18.04 10.71
C VAL A 399 25.11 19.43 11.09
#